data_c8c65aab1bfb118b54f633a4f1c4a3ad
#
_entry.id   c8c65aab1bfb118b54f633a4f1c4a3ad
#
_cell.length_a   1.000
_cell.length_b   1.000
_cell.length_c   1.000
_cell.angle_alpha   90.00
_cell.angle_beta   90.00
_cell.angle_gamma   90.00
#
_symmetry.space_group_name_H-M   'P 1'
#
loop_
_entity.id
_entity.type
_entity.pdbx_description
1 polymer ?
#
loop_
_entity_poly.entity_id
_entity_poly.type
_entity_poly.pdbx_seq_one_letter_code
_entity_poly.pdbx_strand_id
1 'polypeptide(L)'
;MISKEELHKYQLNNFKLKSGDIIDLQLNYLAFGKLNSDKSNVILFPTRYAGTHLEQGYLIGNNFPINPEKYFIIIPNMFCNGVSSSPSNTEKPFNGPNFPLITIYDNVQAQYTLLKEIFNIEKIKLVIGWSMGGQQAFQWASYFPDMVENMISMCGHAKTLSLIHI
;
A
#
# COMPACT_ATOMS: atom_id res chain seq x y z
N MET A 1 8.22 -17.60 2.92
CA MET A 1 8.29 -17.19 1.48
C MET A 1 8.55 -15.69 1.38
N ILE A 2 7.70 -14.83 1.91
CA ILE A 2 7.85 -13.34 1.87
C ILE A 2 9.21 -12.84 2.39
N SER A 3 9.76 -13.41 3.43
CA SER A 3 11.05 -12.99 4.03
C SER A 3 12.27 -13.17 3.12
N LYS A 4 12.12 -13.80 1.95
CA LYS A 4 13.19 -14.01 0.97
C LYS A 4 13.08 -13.07 -0.23
N GLU A 5 11.97 -12.34 -0.34
CA GLU A 5 11.74 -11.42 -1.43
C GLU A 5 12.49 -10.10 -1.19
N GLU A 6 12.95 -9.50 -2.26
CA GLU A 6 13.66 -8.23 -2.22
C GLU A 6 12.69 -7.08 -1.97
N LEU A 7 13.02 -6.24 -0.99
CA LEU A 7 12.25 -5.03 -0.71
C LEU A 7 12.68 -3.93 -1.69
N HIS A 8 11.77 -3.54 -2.56
CA HIS A 8 11.97 -2.47 -3.52
C HIS A 8 11.68 -1.09 -2.91
N LYS A 9 12.33 -0.07 -3.49
CA LYS A 9 12.17 1.34 -3.11
C LYS A 9 11.63 2.13 -4.29
N TYR A 10 10.61 2.91 -4.05
CA TYR A 10 10.05 3.82 -5.03
C TYR A 10 10.13 5.25 -4.49
N GLN A 11 10.85 6.12 -5.18
CA GLN A 11 11.04 7.52 -4.80
C GLN A 11 9.94 8.38 -5.41
N LEU A 12 9.27 9.14 -4.56
CA LEU A 12 8.25 10.12 -4.91
C LEU A 12 8.83 11.51 -4.65
N ASN A 13 9.28 12.18 -5.69
CA ASN A 13 9.85 13.53 -5.57
C ASN A 13 8.73 14.58 -5.64
N ASN A 14 8.82 15.59 -4.78
CA ASN A 14 7.84 16.68 -4.71
C ASN A 14 6.40 16.18 -4.58
N PHE A 15 6.18 15.12 -3.78
CA PHE A 15 4.86 14.55 -3.58
C PHE A 15 3.98 15.51 -2.78
N LYS A 16 2.84 15.91 -3.38
CA LYS A 16 1.89 16.81 -2.75
C LYS A 16 0.91 16.03 -1.88
N LEU A 17 0.96 16.26 -0.57
CA LEU A 17 0.06 15.70 0.41
C LEU A 17 -1.33 16.36 0.37
N LYS A 18 -2.32 15.66 0.91
CA LYS A 18 -3.68 16.20 1.09
C LYS A 18 -3.72 17.45 1.96
N SER A 19 -2.77 17.58 2.89
CA SER A 19 -2.58 18.80 3.72
C SER A 19 -2.16 20.02 2.89
N GLY A 20 -1.59 19.80 1.70
CA GLY A 20 -0.99 20.84 0.86
C GLY A 20 0.53 20.88 0.94
N ASP A 21 1.15 20.22 1.91
CA ASP A 21 2.60 20.10 2.01
C ASP A 21 3.19 19.36 0.81
N ILE A 22 4.41 19.75 0.44
CA ILE A 22 5.17 19.08 -0.63
C ILE A 22 6.44 18.50 0.00
N ILE A 23 6.64 17.21 -0.17
CA ILE A 23 7.75 16.48 0.44
C ILE A 23 8.22 15.34 -0.46
N ASP A 24 9.51 15.04 -0.40
CA ASP A 24 10.06 13.83 -1.00
C ASP A 24 9.81 12.63 -0.08
N LEU A 25 9.14 11.61 -0.61
CA LEU A 25 8.78 10.39 0.12
C LEU A 25 9.34 9.16 -0.59
N GLN A 26 9.70 8.15 0.19
CA GLN A 26 10.06 6.83 -0.30
C GLN A 26 8.99 5.82 0.11
N LEU A 27 8.37 5.20 -0.88
CA LEU A 27 7.45 4.08 -0.69
C LEU A 27 8.21 2.77 -0.88
N ASN A 28 8.33 1.98 0.17
CA ASN A 28 8.94 0.67 0.10
C ASN A 28 7.88 -0.40 -0.10
N TYR A 29 8.12 -1.36 -1.00
CA TYR A 29 7.13 -2.37 -1.35
C TYR A 29 7.78 -3.71 -1.71
N LEU A 30 7.03 -4.79 -1.56
CA LEU A 30 7.32 -6.07 -2.22
C LEU A 30 6.50 -6.20 -3.49
N ALA A 31 7.10 -6.84 -4.51
CA ALA A 31 6.39 -7.28 -5.71
C ALA A 31 6.92 -8.65 -6.12
N PHE A 32 6.06 -9.65 -6.21
CA PHE A 32 6.44 -11.01 -6.54
C PHE A 32 5.30 -11.79 -7.19
N GLY A 33 5.62 -12.98 -7.70
CA GLY A 33 4.75 -13.70 -8.62
C GLY A 33 5.01 -13.27 -10.06
N LYS A 34 4.26 -13.79 -11.01
CA LYS A 34 4.42 -13.49 -12.43
C LYS A 34 3.27 -12.62 -12.93
N LEU A 35 3.59 -11.39 -13.34
CA LEU A 35 2.64 -10.54 -14.03
C LEU A 35 2.35 -11.13 -15.43
N ASN A 36 1.07 -11.37 -15.75
CA ASN A 36 0.70 -11.85 -17.07
C ASN A 36 0.74 -10.72 -18.12
N SER A 37 0.69 -11.08 -19.39
CA SER A 37 0.90 -10.14 -20.49
C SER A 37 -0.17 -9.05 -20.57
N ASP A 38 -1.41 -9.36 -20.19
CA ASP A 38 -2.53 -8.41 -20.15
C ASP A 38 -2.69 -7.73 -18.79
N LYS A 39 -1.80 -8.03 -17.84
CA LYS A 39 -1.76 -7.45 -16.48
C LYS A 39 -3.05 -7.62 -15.68
N SER A 40 -3.85 -8.65 -15.98
CA SER A 40 -5.16 -8.89 -15.36
C SER A 40 -5.10 -9.60 -14.01
N ASN A 41 -3.91 -10.06 -13.56
CA ASN A 41 -3.75 -10.88 -12.37
C ASN A 41 -3.13 -10.17 -11.16
N VAL A 42 -3.29 -8.87 -11.07
CA VAL A 42 -2.67 -8.04 -10.01
C VAL A 42 -3.48 -8.10 -8.73
N ILE A 43 -2.82 -8.41 -7.62
CA ILE A 43 -3.36 -8.23 -6.26
C ILE A 43 -2.57 -7.16 -5.54
N LEU A 44 -3.25 -6.15 -5.04
CA LEU A 44 -2.69 -5.11 -4.18
C LEU A 44 -3.08 -5.40 -2.73
N PHE A 45 -2.08 -5.54 -1.87
CA PHE A 45 -2.27 -5.89 -0.45
C PHE A 45 -1.56 -4.89 0.48
N PRO A 46 -2.10 -3.66 0.66
CA PRO A 46 -1.50 -2.64 1.51
C PRO A 46 -1.37 -3.11 2.96
N THR A 47 -0.29 -2.68 3.62
CA THR A 47 -0.05 -3.00 5.03
C THR A 47 -1.03 -2.30 5.96
N ARG A 48 -1.19 -2.83 7.17
CA ARG A 48 -1.99 -2.26 8.25
C ARG A 48 -1.17 -1.35 9.16
N TYR A 49 -1.83 -0.63 10.07
CA TYR A 49 -1.17 0.09 11.15
C TYR A 49 -0.26 -0.84 11.96
N ALA A 50 0.93 -0.35 12.29
CA ALA A 50 1.99 -1.09 13.00
C ALA A 50 2.39 -2.42 12.34
N GLY A 51 1.99 -2.68 11.09
CA GLY A 51 2.36 -3.86 10.33
C GLY A 51 3.28 -3.51 9.16
N THR A 52 4.14 -4.45 8.80
CA THR A 52 5.02 -4.38 7.63
C THR A 52 4.63 -5.44 6.61
N HIS A 53 5.32 -5.45 5.48
CA HIS A 53 5.15 -6.49 4.45
C HIS A 53 5.35 -7.92 5.00
N LEU A 54 6.16 -8.10 6.06
CA LEU A 54 6.46 -9.42 6.63
C LEU A 54 5.22 -10.09 7.24
N GLU A 55 4.32 -9.31 7.83
CA GLU A 55 3.11 -9.82 8.47
C GLU A 55 1.97 -10.15 7.50
N GLN A 56 2.12 -9.85 6.20
CA GLN A 56 1.08 -10.15 5.20
C GLN A 56 1.06 -11.61 4.73
N GLY A 57 2.06 -12.41 5.16
CA GLY A 57 2.24 -13.80 4.72
C GLY A 57 1.11 -14.78 5.07
N TYR A 58 0.21 -14.42 5.98
CA TYR A 58 -0.85 -15.31 6.48
C TYR A 58 -1.92 -15.70 5.44
N LEU A 59 -2.04 -14.96 4.33
CA LEU A 59 -2.94 -15.29 3.22
C LEU A 59 -2.21 -15.70 1.93
N ILE A 60 -0.87 -15.70 1.94
CA ILE A 60 -0.05 -15.83 0.74
C ILE A 60 0.71 -17.14 0.73
N GLY A 61 0.56 -17.91 -0.33
CA GLY A 61 1.27 -19.18 -0.54
C GLY A 61 0.57 -20.06 -1.56
N ASN A 62 1.24 -21.15 -1.96
CA ASN A 62 0.73 -22.05 -3.02
C ASN A 62 -0.60 -22.74 -2.64
N ASN A 63 -0.83 -22.95 -1.34
CA ASN A 63 -2.05 -23.55 -0.80
C ASN A 63 -2.98 -22.51 -0.13
N PHE A 64 -2.72 -21.22 -0.35
CA PHE A 64 -3.52 -20.12 0.20
C PHE A 64 -4.30 -19.41 -0.90
N PRO A 65 -5.33 -18.62 -0.53
CA PRO A 65 -6.16 -17.89 -1.49
C PRO A 65 -5.34 -16.97 -2.41
N ILE A 66 -4.30 -16.32 -1.88
CA ILE A 66 -3.38 -15.48 -2.63
C ILE A 66 -2.16 -16.32 -3.04
N ASN A 67 -2.28 -16.99 -4.19
CA ASN A 67 -1.24 -17.87 -4.71
C ASN A 67 -0.31 -17.12 -5.68
N PRO A 68 1.00 -16.98 -5.37
CA PRO A 68 1.96 -16.27 -6.21
C PRO A 68 2.27 -16.97 -7.55
N GLU A 69 1.90 -18.25 -7.72
CA GLU A 69 1.96 -18.91 -9.03
C GLU A 69 0.88 -18.41 -10.01
N LYS A 70 -0.21 -17.85 -9.47
CA LYS A 70 -1.36 -17.36 -10.25
C LYS A 70 -1.43 -15.84 -10.31
N TYR A 71 -0.97 -15.17 -9.28
CA TYR A 71 -1.15 -13.72 -9.13
C TYR A 71 0.18 -13.00 -9.01
N PHE A 72 0.21 -11.80 -9.56
CA PHE A 72 1.26 -10.83 -9.28
C PHE A 72 0.83 -9.99 -8.07
N ILE A 73 1.59 -10.09 -6.99
CA ILE A 73 1.22 -9.56 -5.68
C ILE A 73 2.11 -8.37 -5.38
N ILE A 74 1.49 -7.23 -5.05
CA ILE A 74 2.19 -6.01 -4.64
C ILE A 74 1.78 -5.68 -3.22
N ILE A 75 2.76 -5.56 -2.32
CA ILE A 75 2.57 -5.23 -0.91
C ILE A 75 3.28 -3.91 -0.62
N PRO A 76 2.61 -2.76 -0.75
CA PRO A 76 3.18 -1.48 -0.35
C PRO A 76 3.18 -1.35 1.18
N ASN A 77 4.31 -0.97 1.74
CA ASN A 77 4.39 -0.56 3.13
C ASN A 77 3.83 0.86 3.25
N MET A 78 2.80 1.03 4.06
CA MET A 78 2.23 2.37 4.25
C MET A 78 3.26 3.34 4.85
N PHE A 79 3.13 4.61 4.55
CA PHE A 79 3.90 5.65 5.23
C PHE A 79 3.65 5.60 6.75
N CYS A 80 4.61 6.05 7.52
CA CYS A 80 4.59 6.07 8.98
C CYS A 80 4.66 4.69 9.66
N ASN A 81 4.99 3.62 8.93
CA ASN A 81 5.18 2.28 9.52
C ASN A 81 6.64 1.94 9.88
N GLY A 82 7.58 2.89 9.67
CA GLY A 82 9.01 2.70 9.94
C GLY A 82 9.80 2.05 8.79
N VAL A 83 9.11 1.51 7.75
CA VAL A 83 9.74 0.91 6.56
C VAL A 83 9.75 1.89 5.38
N SER A 84 8.58 2.43 5.01
CA SER A 84 8.48 3.60 4.11
C SER A 84 8.77 4.89 4.89
N SER A 85 8.80 6.04 4.21
CA SER A 85 9.03 7.33 4.86
C SER A 85 8.17 7.50 6.10
N SER A 86 8.82 7.85 7.20
CA SER A 86 8.25 7.88 8.55
C SER A 86 8.96 8.96 9.38
N PRO A 87 8.38 9.45 10.48
CA PRO A 87 9.03 10.39 11.38
C PRO A 87 10.43 9.96 11.83
N SER A 88 10.64 8.63 11.96
CA SER A 88 11.88 8.04 12.48
C SER A 88 13.00 7.89 11.45
N ASN A 89 12.70 7.94 10.14
CA ASN A 89 13.67 7.67 9.07
C ASN A 89 13.72 8.74 7.97
N THR A 90 13.01 9.85 8.17
CA THR A 90 13.05 11.02 7.26
C THR A 90 14.05 12.04 7.77
N GLU A 91 14.77 12.67 6.86
CA GLU A 91 15.76 13.70 7.18
C GLU A 91 15.11 15.04 7.52
N LYS A 92 15.91 15.94 8.14
CA LYS A 92 15.48 17.32 8.37
C LYS A 92 15.13 18.02 7.04
N PRO A 93 14.12 18.91 7.03
CA PRO A 93 13.40 19.44 8.19
C PRO A 93 12.21 18.59 8.67
N PHE A 94 11.85 17.51 7.95
CA PHE A 94 10.63 16.72 8.15
C PHE A 94 10.80 15.51 9.07
N ASN A 95 11.82 15.49 9.92
CA ASN A 95 12.04 14.38 10.86
C ASN A 95 11.26 14.53 12.16
N GLY A 96 10.99 13.43 12.84
CA GLY A 96 10.37 13.42 14.17
C GLY A 96 9.02 14.14 14.20
N PRO A 97 8.82 15.10 15.15
CA PRO A 97 7.55 15.81 15.30
C PRO A 97 7.21 16.76 14.13
N ASN A 98 8.18 17.04 13.26
CA ASN A 98 7.98 17.89 12.09
C ASN A 98 7.53 17.09 10.85
N PHE A 99 7.39 15.77 10.98
CA PHE A 99 6.89 14.95 9.89
C PHE A 99 5.43 15.34 9.59
N PRO A 100 5.07 15.59 8.31
CA PRO A 100 3.75 16.06 7.97
C PRO A 100 2.66 15.03 8.25
N LEU A 101 1.42 15.49 8.36
CA LEU A 101 0.28 14.59 8.50
C LEU A 101 0.07 13.78 7.21
N ILE A 102 0.24 12.49 7.30
CA ILE A 102 -0.05 11.54 6.21
C ILE A 102 -1.41 10.91 6.43
N THR A 103 -2.25 10.93 5.41
CA THR A 103 -3.59 10.35 5.44
C THR A 103 -3.64 9.03 4.66
N ILE A 104 -4.77 8.31 4.77
CA ILE A 104 -5.05 7.14 3.90
C ILE A 104 -5.05 7.54 2.43
N TYR A 105 -5.57 8.73 2.12
CA TYR A 105 -5.55 9.30 0.77
C TYR A 105 -4.12 9.37 0.20
N ASP A 106 -3.19 9.90 0.98
CA ASP A 106 -1.79 10.06 0.55
C ASP A 106 -1.13 8.70 0.26
N ASN A 107 -1.39 7.71 1.11
CA ASN A 107 -0.93 6.34 0.90
C ASN A 107 -1.49 5.76 -0.41
N VAL A 108 -2.80 5.92 -0.65
CA VAL A 108 -3.45 5.40 -1.86
C VAL A 108 -2.96 6.11 -3.11
N GLN A 109 -2.74 7.43 -3.07
CA GLN A 109 -2.17 8.19 -4.19
C GLN A 109 -0.73 7.74 -4.52
N ALA A 110 0.11 7.54 -3.51
CA ALA A 110 1.47 7.05 -3.70
C ALA A 110 1.49 5.63 -4.32
N GLN A 111 0.60 4.76 -3.87
CA GLN A 111 0.42 3.43 -4.43
C GLN A 111 -0.08 3.48 -5.88
N TYR A 112 -1.03 4.37 -6.17
CA TYR A 112 -1.51 4.59 -7.55
C TYR A 112 -0.36 5.00 -8.47
N THR A 113 0.45 5.98 -8.06
CA THR A 113 1.60 6.45 -8.83
C THR A 113 2.60 5.30 -9.06
N LEU A 114 2.91 4.51 -8.02
CA LEU A 114 3.74 3.32 -8.14
C LEU A 114 3.21 2.34 -9.19
N LEU A 115 1.91 2.00 -9.14
CA LEU A 115 1.30 1.04 -10.07
C LEU A 115 1.33 1.54 -11.52
N LYS A 116 1.13 2.84 -11.71
CA LYS A 116 1.13 3.46 -13.05
C LYS A 116 2.56 3.59 -13.60
N GLU A 117 3.48 4.13 -12.85
CA GLU A 117 4.82 4.49 -13.36
C GLU A 117 5.75 3.28 -13.46
N ILE A 118 5.72 2.38 -12.49
CA ILE A 118 6.66 1.23 -12.47
C ILE A 118 6.09 0.02 -13.22
N PHE A 119 4.81 -0.24 -13.08
CA PHE A 119 4.20 -1.46 -13.63
C PHE A 119 3.29 -1.21 -14.83
N ASN A 120 2.90 0.06 -15.07
CA ASN A 120 1.89 0.43 -16.09
C ASN A 120 0.62 -0.44 -15.95
N ILE A 121 0.11 -0.55 -14.71
CA ILE A 121 -1.10 -1.32 -14.39
C ILE A 121 -2.33 -0.44 -14.56
N GLU A 122 -3.30 -0.93 -15.34
CA GLU A 122 -4.59 -0.26 -15.59
C GLU A 122 -5.74 -0.88 -14.79
N LYS A 123 -5.62 -2.16 -14.42
CA LYS A 123 -6.65 -2.91 -13.67
C LYS A 123 -6.01 -3.67 -12.52
N ILE A 124 -6.71 -3.72 -11.41
CA ILE A 124 -6.34 -4.48 -10.21
C ILE A 124 -7.42 -5.53 -9.99
N LYS A 125 -7.02 -6.79 -10.05
CA LYS A 125 -7.94 -7.93 -9.84
C LYS A 125 -8.56 -7.91 -8.46
N LEU A 126 -7.75 -7.56 -7.45
CA LEU A 126 -8.19 -7.51 -6.07
C LEU A 126 -7.35 -6.51 -5.27
N VAL A 127 -8.02 -5.61 -4.56
CA VAL A 127 -7.41 -4.87 -3.46
C VAL A 127 -7.91 -5.49 -2.17
N ILE A 128 -6.99 -6.00 -1.34
CA ILE A 128 -7.32 -6.67 -0.08
C ILE A 128 -6.53 -6.07 1.07
N GLY A 129 -7.15 -5.84 2.21
CA GLY A 129 -6.44 -5.29 3.37
C GLY A 129 -7.09 -5.62 4.70
N TRP A 130 -6.26 -5.65 5.74
CA TRP A 130 -6.68 -5.82 7.13
C TRP A 130 -6.63 -4.48 7.86
N SER A 131 -7.63 -4.16 8.70
CA SER A 131 -7.68 -2.96 9.55
C SER A 131 -7.44 -1.69 8.71
N MET A 132 -6.40 -0.90 8.98
CA MET A 132 -6.03 0.29 8.18
C MET A 132 -5.68 -0.07 6.73
N GLY A 133 -5.18 -1.28 6.43
CA GLY A 133 -5.08 -1.80 5.07
C GLY A 133 -6.44 -1.99 4.40
N GLY A 134 -7.46 -2.39 5.18
CA GLY A 134 -8.85 -2.45 4.72
C GLY A 134 -9.46 -1.08 4.45
N GLN A 135 -9.08 -0.06 5.22
CA GLN A 135 -9.46 1.33 4.93
C GLN A 135 -8.84 1.82 3.62
N GLN A 136 -7.58 1.45 3.36
CA GLN A 136 -6.93 1.73 2.08
C GLN A 136 -7.67 1.02 0.93
N ALA A 137 -8.12 -0.23 1.12
CA ALA A 137 -8.90 -0.95 0.12
C ALA A 137 -10.25 -0.26 -0.19
N PHE A 138 -10.96 0.23 0.82
CA PHE A 138 -12.16 1.06 0.61
C PHE A 138 -11.86 2.31 -0.19
N GLN A 139 -10.78 2.98 0.15
CA GLN A 139 -10.41 4.22 -0.53
C GLN A 139 -9.98 3.97 -1.98
N TRP A 140 -9.28 2.88 -2.25
CA TRP A 140 -8.98 2.43 -3.60
C TRP A 140 -10.23 2.24 -4.46
N ALA A 141 -11.19 1.48 -3.97
CA ALA A 141 -12.44 1.23 -4.69
C ALA A 141 -13.28 2.50 -4.89
N SER A 142 -13.19 3.45 -3.95
CA SER A 142 -13.91 4.73 -4.02
C SER A 142 -13.30 5.74 -4.99
N TYR A 143 -11.95 5.85 -5.00
CA TYR A 143 -11.26 6.83 -5.85
C TYR A 143 -10.94 6.32 -7.26
N PHE A 144 -10.79 5.01 -7.39
CA PHE A 144 -10.42 4.37 -8.65
C PHE A 144 -11.36 3.20 -9.02
N PRO A 145 -12.70 3.46 -9.08
CA PRO A 145 -13.68 2.39 -9.30
C PRO A 145 -13.48 1.67 -10.64
N ASP A 146 -13.00 2.39 -11.65
CA ASP A 146 -12.72 1.80 -12.97
C ASP A 146 -11.46 0.92 -12.98
N MET A 147 -10.58 1.07 -11.97
CA MET A 147 -9.34 0.33 -11.88
C MET A 147 -9.47 -0.92 -10.98
N VAL A 148 -10.34 -0.90 -9.99
CA VAL A 148 -10.50 -1.96 -9.00
C VAL A 148 -11.65 -2.90 -9.38
N GLU A 149 -11.34 -4.16 -9.73
CA GLU A 149 -12.38 -5.15 -10.04
C GLU A 149 -13.06 -5.71 -8.79
N ASN A 150 -12.27 -5.98 -7.76
CA ASN A 150 -12.77 -6.53 -6.49
C ASN A 150 -12.06 -5.88 -5.31
N MET A 151 -12.77 -5.77 -4.19
CA MET A 151 -12.23 -5.25 -2.94
C MET A 151 -12.64 -6.13 -1.77
N ILE A 152 -11.68 -6.44 -0.88
CA ILE A 152 -11.93 -7.11 0.40
C ILE A 152 -11.33 -6.26 1.53
N SER A 153 -12.19 -5.80 2.41
CA SER A 153 -11.79 -5.10 3.64
C SER A 153 -12.06 -5.98 4.85
N MET A 154 -10.99 -6.45 5.49
CA MET A 154 -11.08 -7.25 6.72
C MET A 154 -10.88 -6.33 7.93
N CYS A 155 -11.88 -6.25 8.81
CA CYS A 155 -11.85 -5.39 10.01
C CYS A 155 -11.54 -3.91 9.70
N GLY A 156 -11.76 -3.49 8.46
CA GLY A 156 -11.66 -2.09 8.03
C GLY A 156 -13.03 -1.43 8.00
N HIS A 157 -13.04 -0.12 7.90
CA HIS A 157 -14.25 0.69 7.76
C HIS A 157 -14.02 1.87 6.84
N ALA A 158 -15.10 2.33 6.19
CA ALA A 158 -15.02 3.42 5.22
C ALA A 158 -14.75 4.78 5.86
N LYS A 159 -15.07 4.95 7.14
CA LYS A 159 -14.86 6.18 7.90
C LYS A 159 -14.43 5.84 9.33
N THR A 160 -13.23 6.22 9.70
CA THR A 160 -12.74 6.09 11.09
C THR A 160 -13.49 7.08 11.98
N LEU A 161 -14.17 6.59 13.02
CA LEU A 161 -14.84 7.43 14.00
C LEU A 161 -13.82 7.96 15.02
N SER A 162 -13.07 7.08 15.66
CA SER A 162 -11.97 7.42 16.56
C SER A 162 -11.20 6.15 16.91
N LEU A 163 -9.87 6.23 16.99
CA LEU A 163 -9.03 5.18 17.56
C LEU A 163 -8.67 5.45 19.03
N ILE A 164 -9.03 6.62 19.54
CA ILE A 164 -8.67 7.08 20.90
C ILE A 164 -9.68 6.63 21.95
N HIS A 165 -10.90 6.35 21.53
CA HIS A 165 -12.03 6.02 22.43
C HIS A 165 -12.40 4.54 22.44
N ILE A 166 -11.47 3.70 22.06
CA ILE A 166 -11.64 2.24 22.13
C ILE A 166 -11.01 1.72 23.41
#